data_3f1ca4a80dcca604d55941ab7619c23e
#
_entry.id   3f1ca4a80dcca604d55941ab7619c23e
#
_cell.length_a   1.000
_cell.length_b   1.000
_cell.length_c   1.000
_cell.angle_alpha   90.00
_cell.angle_beta   90.00
_cell.angle_gamma   90.00
#
_symmetry.space_group_name_H-M   'P 1'
#
loop_
_entity.id
_entity.type
_entity.pdbx_description
1 polymer ?
#
loop_
_entity_poly.entity_id
_entity_poly.type
_entity_poly.pdbx_seq_one_letter_code
_entity_poly.pdbx_strand_id
1 'polypeptide(L)'
;MDKRMTYRELIQTLLSRYVEEDVTDEAVEVQLLCDTQRDHYQWMNVGWKGMKRVYSCFIHIDIKDGKIWLQQNWTEEDPAAALVEMGVLREDIVLGLQPPYKRPYMDYRVA
;
A
#
# COMPACT_ATOMS: atom_id res chain seq x y z
N MET A 1 -8.67 17.78 -12.96
CA MET A 1 -8.72 17.05 -11.68
C MET A 1 -7.32 16.96 -11.09
N ASP A 2 -7.21 17.17 -9.80
CA ASP A 2 -5.92 17.06 -9.10
C ASP A 2 -5.43 15.61 -9.15
N LYS A 3 -4.21 15.41 -9.64
CA LYS A 3 -3.57 14.11 -9.77
C LYS A 3 -3.47 13.37 -8.42
N ARG A 4 -3.17 14.09 -7.32
CA ARG A 4 -3.09 13.50 -5.99
C ARG A 4 -4.44 13.01 -5.49
N MET A 5 -5.52 13.73 -5.79
CA MET A 5 -6.87 13.31 -5.45
C MET A 5 -7.18 11.96 -6.10
N THR A 6 -6.86 11.85 -7.38
CA THR A 6 -7.04 10.60 -8.12
C THR A 6 -6.22 9.47 -7.51
N TYR A 7 -4.98 9.74 -7.16
CA TYR A 7 -4.12 8.73 -6.54
C TYR A 7 -4.64 8.29 -5.17
N ARG A 8 -5.16 9.21 -4.37
CA ARG A 8 -5.80 8.88 -3.09
C ARG A 8 -6.94 7.89 -3.29
N GLU A 9 -7.80 8.17 -4.26
CA GLU A 9 -8.95 7.31 -4.56
C GLU A 9 -8.50 5.93 -5.04
N LEU A 10 -7.52 5.88 -5.93
CA LEU A 10 -7.01 4.62 -6.47
C LEU A 10 -6.37 3.75 -5.38
N ILE A 11 -5.58 4.35 -4.50
CA ILE A 11 -4.96 3.63 -3.38
C ILE A 11 -6.03 3.05 -2.46
N GLN A 12 -7.01 3.84 -2.08
CA GLN A 12 -8.09 3.39 -1.21
C GLN A 12 -8.91 2.28 -1.86
N THR A 13 -9.20 2.41 -3.14
CA THR A 13 -9.93 1.39 -3.90
C THR A 13 -9.15 0.08 -3.93
N LEU A 14 -7.85 0.15 -4.21
CA LEU A 14 -7.01 -1.04 -4.29
C LEU A 14 -6.90 -1.75 -2.92
N LEU A 15 -6.60 -0.98 -1.87
CA LEU A 15 -6.47 -1.57 -0.53
C LEU A 15 -7.81 -2.13 -0.02
N SER A 16 -8.92 -1.47 -0.31
CA SER A 16 -10.25 -1.98 0.03
C SER A 16 -10.52 -3.33 -0.65
N ARG A 17 -10.12 -3.46 -1.90
CA ARG A 17 -10.27 -4.72 -2.64
C ARG A 17 -9.46 -5.84 -1.98
N TYR A 18 -8.20 -5.56 -1.64
CA TYR A 18 -7.34 -6.56 -1.00
C TYR A 18 -7.90 -6.99 0.36
N VAL A 19 -8.36 -6.03 1.15
CA VAL A 19 -8.92 -6.30 2.48
C VAL A 19 -10.20 -7.13 2.37
N GLU A 20 -11.06 -6.87 1.39
CA GLU A 20 -12.30 -7.62 1.18
C GLU A 20 -12.03 -9.06 0.74
N GLU A 21 -10.95 -9.28 0.01
CA GLU A 21 -10.57 -10.61 -0.47
C GLU A 21 -9.78 -11.42 0.57
N ASP A 22 -9.30 -10.76 1.62
CA ASP A 22 -8.51 -11.42 2.64
C ASP A 22 -9.40 -12.26 3.56
N VAL A 23 -9.06 -13.54 3.68
CA VAL A 23 -9.78 -14.48 4.55
C VAL A 23 -9.01 -14.58 5.86
N THR A 24 -9.53 -13.91 6.88
CA THR A 24 -8.93 -13.94 8.22
C THR A 24 -9.75 -14.77 9.17
N ASP A 25 -9.09 -15.23 10.25
CA ASP A 25 -9.72 -15.83 11.39
C ASP A 25 -10.56 -14.78 12.13
N GLU A 26 -11.68 -15.18 12.75
CA GLU A 26 -12.56 -14.27 13.50
C GLU A 26 -11.83 -13.50 14.60
N ALA A 27 -10.76 -14.08 15.14
CA ALA A 27 -9.98 -13.46 16.20
C ALA A 27 -8.99 -12.41 15.68
N VAL A 28 -8.90 -12.23 14.36
CA VAL A 28 -8.01 -11.25 13.74
C VAL A 28 -8.87 -10.21 12.99
N GLU A 29 -8.74 -8.97 13.40
CA GLU A 29 -9.45 -7.85 12.78
C GLU A 29 -8.58 -7.24 11.68
N VAL A 30 -9.17 -7.06 10.49
CA VAL A 30 -8.52 -6.35 9.40
C VAL A 30 -8.91 -4.88 9.50
N GLN A 31 -7.91 -4.01 9.50
CA GLN A 31 -8.13 -2.56 9.58
C GLN A 31 -7.50 -1.87 8.37
N LEU A 32 -8.31 -1.05 7.70
CA LEU A 32 -7.82 -0.18 6.65
C LEU A 32 -7.71 1.23 7.20
N LEU A 33 -6.48 1.70 7.37
CA LEU A 33 -6.21 3.02 7.94
C LEU A 33 -5.85 3.99 6.81
N CYS A 34 -6.68 5.01 6.61
CA CYS A 34 -6.49 5.99 5.54
C CYS A 34 -6.48 7.40 6.12
N ASP A 35 -5.32 8.03 6.12
CA ASP A 35 -5.18 9.44 6.48
C ASP A 35 -5.05 10.25 5.19
N THR A 36 -6.17 10.80 4.72
CA THR A 36 -6.21 11.54 3.45
C THR A 36 -5.66 12.96 3.58
N GLN A 37 -5.42 13.43 4.79
CA GLN A 37 -4.81 14.76 5.02
C GLN A 37 -3.29 14.68 4.96
N ARG A 38 -2.72 13.61 5.50
CA ARG A 38 -1.27 13.41 5.53
C ARG A 38 -0.79 12.39 4.52
N ASP A 39 -1.72 11.72 3.84
CA ASP A 39 -1.44 10.75 2.78
C ASP A 39 -0.67 9.53 3.27
N HIS A 40 -1.22 8.89 4.30
CA HIS A 40 -0.73 7.60 4.80
C HIS A 40 -1.84 6.57 4.70
N TYR A 41 -1.54 5.41 4.11
CA TYR A 41 -2.53 4.37 3.83
C TYR A 41 -1.95 3.02 4.26
N GLN A 42 -2.67 2.31 5.15
CA GLN A 42 -2.15 1.06 5.70
C GLN A 42 -3.24 0.00 5.78
N TRP A 43 -2.84 -1.23 5.47
CA TRP A 43 -3.62 -2.43 5.74
C TRP A 43 -2.99 -3.13 6.93
N MET A 44 -3.73 -3.16 8.06
CA MET A 44 -3.29 -3.74 9.32
C MET A 44 -4.12 -4.96 9.67
N ASN A 45 -3.48 -5.96 10.27
CA ASN A 45 -4.17 -7.06 10.92
C ASN A 45 -3.85 -7.00 12.40
N VAL A 46 -4.90 -7.04 13.24
CA VAL A 46 -4.79 -6.88 14.70
C VAL A 46 -5.62 -7.94 15.38
N GLY A 47 -5.04 -8.70 16.29
CA GLY A 47 -5.78 -9.71 17.02
C GLY A 47 -4.91 -10.79 17.61
N TRP A 48 -5.46 -11.99 17.69
CA TRP A 48 -4.78 -13.15 18.26
C TRP A 48 -5.04 -14.37 17.41
N LYS A 49 -4.03 -15.20 17.27
CA LYS A 49 -4.12 -16.51 16.61
C LYS A 49 -3.69 -17.56 17.64
N GLY A 50 -4.67 -18.12 18.36
CA GLY A 50 -4.38 -18.93 19.52
C GLY A 50 -3.72 -18.07 20.60
N MET A 51 -2.55 -18.48 21.05
CA MET A 51 -1.76 -17.74 22.06
C MET A 51 -0.81 -16.72 21.44
N LYS A 52 -0.82 -16.55 20.12
CA LYS A 52 0.09 -15.69 19.41
C LYS A 52 -0.58 -14.35 19.08
N ARG A 53 0.08 -13.25 19.46
CA ARG A 53 -0.37 -11.90 19.09
C ARG A 53 -0.14 -11.67 17.60
N VAL A 54 -1.20 -11.19 16.91
CA VAL A 54 -1.12 -10.74 15.53
C VAL A 54 -1.23 -9.21 15.53
N TYR A 55 -0.17 -8.56 15.08
CA TYR A 55 -0.16 -7.11 14.93
C TYR A 55 0.82 -6.80 13.80
N SER A 56 0.29 -6.63 12.59
CA SER A 56 1.14 -6.51 11.41
C SER A 56 0.57 -5.54 10.41
N CYS A 57 1.45 -4.71 9.85
CA CYS A 57 1.15 -3.90 8.69
C CYS A 57 1.51 -4.72 7.43
N PHE A 58 0.51 -5.10 6.66
CA PHE A 58 0.72 -5.91 5.46
C PHE A 58 1.13 -5.04 4.28
N ILE A 59 0.48 -3.89 4.09
CA ILE A 59 0.83 -2.94 3.04
C ILE A 59 0.81 -1.54 3.64
N HIS A 60 1.85 -0.76 3.34
CA HIS A 60 1.92 0.65 3.71
C HIS A 60 2.28 1.47 2.48
N ILE A 61 1.42 2.42 2.15
CA ILE A 61 1.59 3.32 1.00
C ILE A 61 1.45 4.75 1.49
N ASP A 62 2.38 5.61 1.05
CA ASP A 62 2.33 7.05 1.29
C ASP A 62 2.23 7.81 -0.04
N ILE A 63 1.72 9.02 0.01
CA ILE A 63 1.87 9.97 -1.10
C ILE A 63 2.78 11.10 -0.62
N LYS A 64 3.87 11.32 -1.32
CA LYS A 64 4.87 12.35 -1.00
C LYS A 64 5.29 13.05 -2.29
N ASP A 65 5.16 14.38 -2.31
CA ASP A 65 5.58 15.21 -3.46
C ASP A 65 4.94 14.73 -4.78
N GLY A 66 3.65 14.36 -4.71
CA GLY A 66 2.88 13.90 -5.87
C GLY A 66 3.20 12.50 -6.35
N LYS A 67 4.03 11.76 -5.60
CA LYS A 67 4.41 10.39 -5.94
C LYS A 67 3.91 9.41 -4.91
N ILE A 68 3.60 8.20 -5.37
CA ILE A 68 3.15 7.11 -4.53
C ILE A 68 4.37 6.33 -4.05
N TRP A 69 4.54 6.23 -2.74
CA TRP A 69 5.63 5.48 -2.12
C TRP A 69 5.09 4.18 -1.54
N LEU A 70 5.48 3.06 -2.13
CA LEU A 70 5.20 1.74 -1.55
C LEU A 70 6.27 1.46 -0.49
N GLN A 71 5.86 1.59 0.79
CA GLN A 71 6.79 1.50 1.92
C GLN A 71 6.95 0.08 2.45
N GLN A 72 5.91 -0.73 2.35
CA GLN A 72 5.94 -2.12 2.80
C GLN A 72 4.93 -2.96 2.04
N ASN A 73 5.31 -4.19 1.75
CA ASN A 73 4.41 -5.19 1.18
C ASN A 73 4.80 -6.57 1.69
N TRP A 74 4.02 -7.11 2.62
CA TRP A 74 4.16 -8.46 3.16
C TRP A 74 3.10 -9.40 2.58
N THR A 75 2.70 -9.18 1.34
CA THR A 75 1.71 -10.01 0.66
C THR A 75 2.29 -10.55 -0.64
N GLU A 76 1.58 -11.48 -1.27
CA GLU A 76 1.94 -11.96 -2.61
C GLU A 76 1.39 -11.05 -3.70
N GLU A 77 0.62 -10.02 -3.33
CA GLU A 77 0.09 -9.05 -4.27
C GLU A 77 1.20 -8.12 -4.77
N ASP A 78 0.96 -7.51 -5.92
CA ASP A 78 1.86 -6.50 -6.49
C ASP A 78 1.11 -5.16 -6.59
N PRO A 79 1.09 -4.37 -5.49
CA PRO A 79 0.34 -3.12 -5.50
C PRO A 79 0.83 -2.12 -6.53
N ALA A 80 2.13 -2.08 -6.80
CA ALA A 80 2.68 -1.15 -7.79
C ALA A 80 2.16 -1.47 -9.19
N ALA A 81 2.21 -2.75 -9.60
CA ALA A 81 1.68 -3.16 -10.89
C ALA A 81 0.19 -2.94 -10.99
N ALA A 82 -0.56 -3.23 -9.92
CA ALA A 82 -1.99 -3.01 -9.88
C ALA A 82 -2.35 -1.53 -10.06
N LEU A 83 -1.61 -0.63 -9.40
CA LEU A 83 -1.83 0.81 -9.54
C LEU A 83 -1.54 1.29 -10.96
N VAL A 84 -0.50 0.75 -11.62
CA VAL A 84 -0.22 1.08 -13.02
C VAL A 84 -1.41 0.67 -13.90
N GLU A 85 -1.96 -0.52 -13.69
CA GLU A 85 -3.14 -0.97 -14.43
C GLU A 85 -4.35 -0.07 -14.20
N MET A 86 -4.44 0.54 -13.02
CA MET A 86 -5.53 1.45 -12.67
C MET A 86 -5.29 2.88 -13.19
N GLY A 87 -4.17 3.14 -13.85
CA GLY A 87 -3.89 4.41 -14.49
C GLY A 87 -2.79 5.25 -13.85
N VAL A 88 -2.11 4.75 -12.82
CA VAL A 88 -0.98 5.46 -12.21
C VAL A 88 0.23 5.34 -13.12
N LEU A 89 0.95 6.44 -13.32
CA LEU A 89 2.17 6.44 -14.11
C LEU A 89 3.30 5.75 -13.33
N ARG A 90 4.07 4.88 -13.99
CA ARG A 90 5.22 4.22 -13.36
C ARG A 90 6.21 5.20 -12.77
N GLU A 91 6.41 6.31 -13.43
CA GLU A 91 7.33 7.38 -13.00
C GLU A 91 6.86 8.11 -11.74
N ASP A 92 5.61 7.87 -11.30
CA ASP A 92 5.06 8.42 -10.07
C ASP A 92 5.05 7.43 -8.92
N ILE A 93 5.60 6.22 -9.11
CA ILE A 93 5.67 5.20 -8.08
C ILE A 93 7.12 5.02 -7.65
N VAL A 94 7.37 5.11 -6.33
CA VAL A 94 8.67 4.85 -5.73
C VAL A 94 8.57 3.60 -4.87
N LEU A 95 9.48 2.65 -5.07
CA LEU A 95 9.55 1.46 -4.23
C LEU A 95 10.37 1.77 -2.99
N GLY A 96 9.73 2.41 -2.01
CA GLY A 96 10.37 2.81 -0.76
C GLY A 96 10.86 1.65 0.08
N LEU A 97 10.27 0.45 -0.12
CA LEU A 97 10.69 -0.78 0.56
C LEU A 97 12.03 -1.30 0.04
N GLN A 98 12.49 -0.84 -1.13
CA GLN A 98 13.79 -1.20 -1.67
C GLN A 98 14.84 -0.15 -1.29
N PRO A 99 16.07 -0.56 -0.97
CA PRO A 99 17.12 0.41 -0.66
C PRO A 99 17.41 1.32 -1.85
N PRO A 100 17.82 2.57 -1.60
CA PRO A 100 18.05 3.53 -2.69
C PRO A 100 18.98 3.04 -3.80
N TYR A 101 20.00 2.26 -3.47
CA TYR A 101 20.97 1.79 -4.47
C TYR A 101 20.36 0.77 -5.45
N LYS A 102 19.24 0.13 -5.08
CA LYS A 102 18.55 -0.83 -5.94
C LYS A 102 17.50 -0.18 -6.85
N ARG A 103 16.99 0.99 -6.46
CA ARG A 103 15.89 1.64 -7.19
C ARG A 103 16.20 1.96 -8.64
N PRO A 104 17.45 2.36 -9.03
CA PRO A 104 17.76 2.62 -10.44
C PRO A 104 17.60 1.40 -11.36
N TYR A 105 17.62 0.20 -10.81
CA TYR A 105 17.45 -1.05 -11.58
C TYR A 105 16.01 -1.52 -11.65
N MET A 106 15.08 -0.77 -11.07
CA MET A 106 13.65 -1.06 -11.09
C MET A 106 12.95 -0.22 -12.16
N ASP A 107 11.79 -0.67 -12.62
CA ASP A 107 11.01 0.02 -13.65
C ASP A 107 10.19 1.20 -13.11
N TYR A 108 10.50 1.69 -11.92
CA TYR A 108 9.75 2.74 -11.24
C TYR A 108 10.63 3.94 -10.96
N ARG A 109 10.06 4.95 -10.32
CA ARG A 109 10.77 6.18 -9.98
C ARG A 109 11.88 5.93 -8.97
N VAL A 110 13.03 6.55 -9.13
CA VAL A 110 14.16 6.40 -8.21
C VAL A 110 13.89 7.07 -6.86
N ALA A 111 13.30 8.27 -6.89
CA ALA A 111 12.89 8.98 -5.67
C ALA A 111 11.94 10.13 -5.95
#